data_520f9f1602daac41a10b5080b91c5360
#
_entry.id   520f9f1602daac41a10b5080b91c5360
#
_cell.length_a   1.000
_cell.length_b   1.000
_cell.length_c   1.000
_cell.angle_alpha   90.00
_cell.angle_beta   90.00
_cell.angle_gamma   90.00
#
_symmetry.space_group_name_H-M   'P 1'
#
loop_
_entity.id
_entity.type
_entity.pdbx_description
1 polymer ?
#
loop_
_entity_poly.entity_id
_entity_poly.type
_entity_poly.pdbx_seq_one_letter_code
_entity_poly.pdbx_strand_id
1 'polypeptide(L)'
;MINKGQLAGLMKQAQAMQERMQQQMGKIEEELAAIEVEGQSGAGLVKVQMNGKMMVKRVAIDPSLLADDKDMLEDLVAAAVNDAVRKAEKISEEKRASVSTGMQMPPGFKMPF
;
A
#
# COMPACT_ATOMS: atom_id res chain seq x y z
N MET A 1 30.43 -16.64 26.48
CA MET A 1 31.14 -16.21 25.27
C MET A 1 30.67 -16.99 24.07
N ILE A 2 30.37 -16.27 23.01
CA ILE A 2 29.94 -16.90 21.77
C ILE A 2 31.18 -17.33 21.00
N ASN A 3 31.28 -18.60 20.62
CA ASN A 3 32.38 -19.09 19.81
C ASN A 3 32.14 -18.81 18.32
N LYS A 4 33.15 -19.08 17.49
CA LYS A 4 33.06 -18.78 16.06
C LYS A 4 31.94 -19.53 15.37
N GLY A 5 31.69 -20.77 15.78
CA GLY A 5 30.59 -21.55 15.21
C GLY A 5 29.23 -21.00 15.54
N GLN A 6 29.04 -20.55 16.79
CA GLN A 6 27.79 -19.92 17.23
C GLN A 6 27.55 -18.59 16.54
N LEU A 7 28.61 -17.79 16.40
CA LEU A 7 28.51 -16.51 15.72
C LEU A 7 28.16 -16.69 14.24
N ALA A 8 28.79 -17.64 13.57
CA ALA A 8 28.48 -17.95 12.18
C ALA A 8 27.02 -18.41 12.01
N GLY A 9 26.55 -19.22 12.96
CA GLY A 9 25.15 -19.66 12.96
C GLY A 9 24.17 -18.52 13.11
N LEU A 10 24.47 -17.60 14.03
CA LEU A 10 23.64 -16.42 14.25
C LEU A 10 23.61 -15.51 13.02
N MET A 11 24.76 -15.31 12.39
CA MET A 11 24.85 -14.51 11.17
C MET A 11 24.05 -15.13 10.03
N LYS A 12 24.12 -16.46 9.91
CA LYS A 12 23.37 -17.19 8.90
C LYS A 12 21.87 -17.08 9.12
N GLN A 13 21.43 -17.15 10.38
CA GLN A 13 20.02 -16.96 10.72
C GLN A 13 19.56 -15.54 10.40
N ALA A 14 20.39 -14.54 10.69
CA ALA A 14 20.06 -13.14 10.40
C ALA A 14 19.93 -12.92 8.89
N GLN A 15 20.83 -13.51 8.11
CA GLN A 15 20.74 -13.41 6.66
C GLN A 15 19.49 -14.09 6.11
N ALA A 16 19.16 -15.27 6.63
CA ALA A 16 17.97 -15.99 6.21
C ALA A 16 16.70 -15.21 6.53
N MET A 17 16.65 -14.57 7.69
CA MET A 17 15.52 -13.74 8.10
C MET A 17 15.39 -12.52 7.18
N GLN A 18 16.52 -11.89 6.87
CA GLN A 18 16.53 -10.73 5.99
C GLN A 18 16.06 -11.09 4.59
N GLU A 19 16.51 -12.21 4.04
CA GLU A 19 16.07 -12.70 2.74
C GLU A 19 14.59 -13.00 2.73
N ARG A 20 14.09 -13.62 3.79
CA ARG A 20 12.67 -13.92 3.94
C ARG A 20 11.84 -12.65 3.97
N MET A 21 12.32 -11.64 4.70
CA MET A 21 11.64 -10.36 4.77
C MET A 21 11.58 -9.70 3.39
N GLN A 22 12.69 -9.72 2.65
CA GLN A 22 12.72 -9.17 1.30
C GLN A 22 11.74 -9.88 0.37
N GLN A 23 11.66 -11.20 0.47
CA GLN A 23 10.73 -11.98 -0.33
C GLN A 23 9.27 -11.63 0.01
N GLN A 24 8.97 -11.49 1.28
CA GLN A 24 7.62 -11.12 1.73
C GLN A 24 7.26 -9.71 1.27
N MET A 25 8.19 -8.77 1.36
CA MET A 25 7.95 -7.41 0.89
C MET A 25 7.78 -7.36 -0.62
N GLY A 26 8.56 -8.14 -1.37
CA GLY A 26 8.40 -8.27 -2.80
C GLY A 26 7.04 -8.81 -3.20
N LYS A 27 6.57 -9.81 -2.46
CA LYS A 27 5.26 -10.39 -2.66
C LYS A 27 4.14 -9.36 -2.40
N ILE A 28 4.30 -8.58 -1.34
CA ILE A 28 3.35 -7.51 -1.02
C ILE A 28 3.31 -6.48 -2.15
N GLU A 29 4.47 -6.08 -2.67
CA GLU A 29 4.53 -5.15 -3.78
C GLU A 29 3.78 -5.68 -5.01
N GLU A 30 3.95 -6.97 -5.31
CA GLU A 30 3.21 -7.61 -6.41
C GLU A 30 1.72 -7.63 -6.15
N GLU A 31 1.31 -7.94 -4.93
CA GLU A 31 -0.09 -7.95 -4.55
C GLU A 31 -0.70 -6.56 -4.64
N LEU A 32 0.02 -5.54 -4.18
CA LEU A 32 -0.44 -4.15 -4.25
C LEU A 32 -0.59 -3.70 -5.70
N ALA A 33 0.32 -4.09 -6.57
CA ALA A 33 0.23 -3.73 -7.98
C ALA A 33 -1.01 -4.33 -8.64
N ALA A 34 -1.50 -5.47 -8.15
CA ALA A 34 -2.67 -6.16 -8.69
C ALA A 34 -3.98 -5.69 -8.08
N ILE A 35 -3.94 -5.03 -6.92
CA ILE A 35 -5.13 -4.53 -6.26
C ILE A 35 -5.61 -3.25 -6.95
N GLU A 36 -6.92 -3.14 -7.14
CA GLU A 36 -7.52 -1.94 -7.69
C GLU A 36 -8.38 -1.26 -6.64
N VAL A 37 -8.24 0.07 -6.56
CA VAL A 37 -9.09 0.91 -5.74
C VAL A 37 -9.76 1.95 -6.63
N GLU A 38 -10.91 2.44 -6.21
CA GLU A 38 -11.62 3.47 -6.94
C GLU A 38 -11.83 4.67 -6.03
N GLY A 39 -11.36 5.82 -6.47
CA GLY A 39 -11.65 7.08 -5.85
C GLY A 39 -12.77 7.79 -6.58
N GLN A 40 -13.58 8.54 -5.86
CA GLN A 40 -14.73 9.22 -6.43
C GLN A 40 -14.86 10.64 -5.89
N SER A 41 -15.46 11.49 -6.69
CA SER A 41 -15.86 12.82 -6.25
C SER A 41 -17.12 13.25 -7.03
N GLY A 42 -17.78 14.31 -6.58
CA GLY A 42 -18.97 14.80 -7.23
C GLY A 42 -20.08 13.78 -7.30
N ALA A 43 -20.29 13.01 -6.23
CA ALA A 43 -21.31 11.95 -6.17
C ALA A 43 -21.11 10.88 -7.26
N GLY A 44 -19.86 10.58 -7.58
CA GLY A 44 -19.53 9.55 -8.56
C GLY A 44 -19.41 10.06 -9.99
N LEU A 45 -19.51 11.36 -10.20
CA LEU A 45 -19.35 11.94 -11.53
C LEU A 45 -17.91 11.88 -12.03
N VAL A 46 -16.94 11.87 -11.13
CA VAL A 46 -15.55 11.62 -11.46
C VAL A 46 -15.08 10.41 -10.67
N LYS A 47 -14.51 9.44 -11.38
CA LYS A 47 -13.99 8.22 -10.79
C LYS A 47 -12.56 8.01 -11.26
N VAL A 48 -11.67 7.63 -10.33
CA VAL A 48 -10.28 7.36 -10.63
C VAL A 48 -9.97 5.94 -10.19
N GLN A 49 -9.50 5.13 -11.13
CA GLN A 49 -9.04 3.77 -10.82
C GLN A 49 -7.53 3.80 -10.62
N MET A 50 -7.08 3.24 -9.51
CA MET A 50 -5.71 3.27 -9.08
C MET A 50 -5.34 1.89 -8.54
N ASN A 51 -4.07 1.50 -8.66
CA ASN A 51 -3.64 0.27 -7.99
C ASN A 51 -3.16 0.58 -6.57
N GLY A 52 -2.83 -0.47 -5.81
CA GLY A 52 -2.37 -0.30 -4.44
C GLY A 52 -1.02 0.40 -4.31
N LYS A 53 -0.30 0.56 -5.40
CA LYS A 53 0.97 1.31 -5.45
C LYS A 53 0.76 2.76 -5.87
N MET A 54 -0.47 3.22 -5.86
CA MET A 54 -0.84 4.60 -6.17
C MET A 54 -0.58 5.01 -7.61
N MET A 55 -0.64 4.03 -8.52
CA MET A 55 -0.57 4.32 -9.94
C MET A 55 -1.96 4.41 -10.52
N VAL A 56 -2.26 5.54 -11.14
CA VAL A 56 -3.57 5.76 -11.78
C VAL A 56 -3.63 4.95 -13.06
N LYS A 57 -4.70 4.17 -13.20
CA LYS A 57 -4.94 3.38 -14.41
C LYS A 57 -5.93 4.06 -15.35
N ARG A 58 -6.93 4.70 -14.79
CA ARG A 58 -7.99 5.30 -15.58
C ARG A 58 -8.69 6.41 -14.80
N VAL A 59 -9.10 7.43 -15.52
CA VAL A 59 -9.96 8.49 -15.01
C VAL A 59 -11.23 8.48 -15.85
N ALA A 60 -12.38 8.35 -15.20
CA ALA A 60 -13.68 8.41 -15.86
C ALA A 60 -14.41 9.66 -15.43
N ILE A 61 -14.81 10.46 -16.40
CA ILE A 61 -15.49 11.73 -16.16
C ILE A 61 -16.86 11.65 -16.83
N ASP A 62 -17.91 11.96 -16.07
CA ASP A 62 -19.24 12.01 -16.63
C ASP A 62 -19.31 13.12 -17.68
N PRO A 63 -19.88 12.84 -18.87
CA PRO A 63 -19.95 13.86 -19.92
C PRO A 63 -20.65 15.14 -19.52
N SER A 64 -21.56 15.10 -18.55
CA SER A 64 -22.28 16.29 -18.08
C SER A 64 -21.33 17.35 -17.51
N LEU A 65 -20.17 16.92 -16.98
CA LEU A 65 -19.18 17.85 -16.41
C LEU A 65 -18.40 18.60 -17.46
N LEU A 66 -18.40 18.13 -18.71
CA LEU A 66 -17.66 18.78 -19.79
C LEU A 66 -18.30 20.09 -20.21
N ALA A 67 -19.59 20.27 -19.88
CA ALA A 67 -20.31 21.50 -20.15
C ALA A 67 -20.19 22.51 -19.00
N ASP A 68 -19.62 22.10 -17.88
CA ASP A 68 -19.50 22.91 -16.69
C ASP A 68 -18.20 23.68 -16.65
N ASP A 69 -18.00 24.43 -15.57
CA ASP A 69 -16.79 25.19 -15.32
C ASP A 69 -15.55 24.30 -15.29
N LYS A 70 -14.54 24.67 -16.04
CA LYS A 70 -13.29 23.94 -16.10
C LYS A 70 -12.62 23.83 -14.71
N ASP A 71 -12.66 24.91 -13.94
CA ASP A 71 -12.06 24.94 -12.61
C ASP A 71 -12.73 23.93 -11.70
N MET A 72 -14.06 23.82 -11.77
CA MET A 72 -14.80 22.84 -11.00
C MET A 72 -14.41 21.41 -11.40
N LEU A 73 -14.27 21.17 -12.70
CA LEU A 73 -13.85 19.85 -13.19
C LEU A 73 -12.47 19.47 -12.67
N GLU A 74 -11.53 20.43 -12.72
CA GLU A 74 -10.17 20.20 -12.23
C GLU A 74 -10.17 19.86 -10.74
N ASP A 75 -10.96 20.59 -9.96
CA ASP A 75 -11.08 20.33 -8.51
C ASP A 75 -11.69 18.95 -8.23
N LEU A 76 -12.68 18.55 -9.00
CA LEU A 76 -13.31 17.24 -8.84
C LEU A 76 -12.34 16.11 -9.18
N VAL A 77 -11.53 16.29 -10.22
CA VAL A 77 -10.51 15.29 -10.57
C VAL A 77 -9.49 15.17 -9.44
N ALA A 78 -9.00 16.30 -8.92
CA ALA A 78 -8.05 16.29 -7.80
C ALA A 78 -8.65 15.58 -6.58
N ALA A 79 -9.91 15.86 -6.27
CA ALA A 79 -10.59 15.22 -5.14
C ALA A 79 -10.73 13.71 -5.33
N ALA A 80 -11.05 13.26 -6.54
CA ALA A 80 -11.16 11.83 -6.83
C ALA A 80 -9.82 11.13 -6.74
N VAL A 81 -8.74 11.75 -7.23
CA VAL A 81 -7.39 11.21 -7.10
C VAL A 81 -7.00 11.07 -5.63
N ASN A 82 -7.24 12.11 -4.84
CA ASN A 82 -6.93 12.09 -3.41
C ASN A 82 -7.72 11.02 -2.67
N ASP A 83 -8.98 10.82 -3.03
CA ASP A 83 -9.80 9.76 -2.46
C ASP A 83 -9.20 8.37 -2.77
N ALA A 84 -8.78 8.16 -4.02
CA ALA A 84 -8.14 6.92 -4.42
C ALA A 84 -6.81 6.70 -3.67
N VAL A 85 -6.01 7.77 -3.52
CA VAL A 85 -4.74 7.70 -2.79
C VAL A 85 -4.97 7.27 -1.35
N ARG A 86 -5.95 7.87 -0.68
CA ARG A 86 -6.26 7.51 0.71
C ARG A 86 -6.65 6.04 0.83
N LYS A 87 -7.42 5.53 -0.11
CA LYS A 87 -7.82 4.10 -0.12
C LYS A 87 -6.63 3.19 -0.38
N ALA A 88 -5.77 3.56 -1.33
CA ALA A 88 -4.56 2.79 -1.65
C ALA A 88 -3.59 2.78 -0.47
N GLU A 89 -3.39 3.93 0.19
CA GLU A 89 -2.53 4.03 1.37
C GLU A 89 -3.01 3.12 2.50
N LYS A 90 -4.31 3.12 2.75
CA LYS A 90 -4.88 2.29 3.81
C LYS A 90 -4.62 0.81 3.56
N ILE A 91 -4.84 0.36 2.33
CA ILE A 91 -4.57 -1.03 1.97
C ILE A 91 -3.09 -1.35 2.08
N SER A 92 -2.23 -0.45 1.62
CA SER A 92 -0.78 -0.62 1.69
C SER A 92 -0.31 -0.75 3.14
N GLU A 93 -0.81 0.12 4.01
CA GLU A 93 -0.47 0.08 5.43
C GLU A 93 -0.93 -1.22 6.08
N GLU A 94 -2.14 -1.66 5.79
CA GLU A 94 -2.66 -2.92 6.33
C GLU A 94 -1.83 -4.11 5.90
N LYS A 95 -1.43 -4.18 4.64
CA LYS A 95 -0.63 -5.29 4.15
C LYS A 95 0.78 -5.27 4.73
N ARG A 96 1.40 -4.10 4.86
CA ARG A 96 2.73 -3.99 5.44
C ARG A 96 2.72 -4.28 6.95
N ALA A 97 1.68 -3.85 7.64
CA ALA A 97 1.49 -4.17 9.05
C ALA A 97 1.32 -5.67 9.28
N SER A 98 0.63 -6.34 8.37
CA SER A 98 0.44 -7.79 8.41
C SER A 98 1.79 -8.53 8.36
N VAL A 99 2.75 -8.06 7.56
CA VAL A 99 4.09 -8.62 7.51
C VAL A 99 4.84 -8.40 8.81
N SER A 100 4.81 -7.18 9.32
CA SER A 100 5.43 -6.86 10.60
C SER A 100 4.88 -7.71 11.74
N THR A 101 3.56 -7.90 11.78
CA THR A 101 2.91 -8.72 12.79
C THR A 101 3.30 -10.19 12.63
N GLY A 102 3.35 -10.67 11.39
CA GLY A 102 3.73 -12.04 11.09
C GLY A 102 5.16 -12.37 11.44
N MET A 103 6.01 -11.38 11.57
CA MET A 103 7.42 -11.60 11.89
C MET A 103 7.71 -11.62 13.37
N GLN A 104 6.69 -11.69 14.13
CA GLN A 104 6.66 -12.23 15.23
C GLN A 104 7.16 -11.81 16.36
N MET A 105 6.40 -11.17 16.98
CA MET A 105 6.56 -11.01 18.40
C MET A 105 6.06 -12.22 19.12
N PRO A 106 6.76 -12.72 20.12
CA PRO A 106 6.25 -13.81 20.93
C PRO A 106 4.89 -13.45 21.52
N PRO A 107 4.02 -14.43 21.77
CA PRO A 107 2.75 -14.17 22.42
C PRO A 107 2.97 -13.44 23.75
N GLY A 108 2.18 -12.40 23.97
CA GLY A 108 2.29 -11.61 25.18
C GLY A 108 3.26 -10.45 25.10
N PHE A 109 4.05 -10.35 24.04
CA PHE A 109 4.93 -9.22 23.85
C PHE A 109 4.14 -7.98 23.45
N LYS A 110 4.39 -6.86 24.14
CA LYS A 110 3.72 -5.62 23.81
C LYS A 110 4.75 -4.58 23.38
N MET A 111 4.43 -3.89 22.29
CA MET A 111 5.24 -2.74 21.90
C MET A 111 5.07 -1.63 22.93
N PRO A 112 6.14 -0.87 23.23
CA PRO A 112 6.09 0.20 24.23
C PRO A 112 5.38 1.47 23.73
N PHE A 113 4.45 1.34 22.83
CA PHE A 113 3.66 2.47 22.32
C PHE A 113 2.31 2.03 21.80
#